data_4a52eca504dcafab0cc9536057163c7c
#
_entry.id   4a52eca504dcafab0cc9536057163c7c
#
_cell.length_a   1.000
_cell.length_b   1.000
_cell.length_c   1.000
_cell.angle_alpha   90.00
_cell.angle_beta   90.00
_cell.angle_gamma   90.00
#
_symmetry.space_group_name_H-M   'P 1'
#
loop_
_entity.id
_entity.type
_entity.pdbx_description
1 polymer ?
#
loop_
_entity_poly.entity_id
_entity_poly.type
_entity_poly.pdbx_seq_one_letter_code
_entity_poly.pdbx_strand_id
1 'polypeptide(L)'
;LQLYINGKLVVSADRAAANLKVELPDSILNTMKKGKAIIAAHCENKKGSALVDFGLFAEESGILVEDIAPVAKEKEWIGKYTTEQPEEGWEMAAFNDSTWTQGSAAFGTEGGPSVATPWNTNRLWIRREVSFDPSLVKNRQLFVRYSYNDGMQLLINGKELVRTGTKARNDVKVQIPDSILETMKDGKALFAARCVNWGGTSFADFGLYGELKEAGQKSVDVQATQTHYIFDCGDVELKLTFTAPYLLDDLELLSRPVNYISYQAKALDGKEHDVAIYFEMDPHKAFRAGQSTEMYEKDGWVMMKTGRENQKLWVDKLKDAPAWGYFYLGAKENATYAQGDAAEMRAHFMKEGDLKEMRRSNEKRYAAIAQKLEMNSEFPQHLIVAFDGLYTMAYFGEDLRPYWNKDGEKTIEGLYEDAEKVYKETMAKCYAFDRHLMENACRVGGKEYAE
;
A
#
# COMPACT_ATOMS: atom_id res chain seq x y z
N LEU A 1 -2.17 31.93 -6.79
CA LEU A 1 -2.37 30.78 -7.68
C LEU A 1 -3.69 30.10 -7.36
N GLN A 2 -4.49 29.87 -8.36
CA GLN A 2 -5.63 28.94 -8.32
C GLN A 2 -5.43 27.92 -9.45
N LEU A 3 -5.49 26.63 -9.12
CA LEU A 3 -5.34 25.53 -10.07
C LEU A 3 -6.64 24.73 -10.15
N TYR A 4 -7.11 24.50 -11.35
CA TYR A 4 -8.35 23.77 -11.62
C TYR A 4 -8.07 22.56 -12.50
N ILE A 5 -8.78 21.46 -12.26
CA ILE A 5 -8.81 20.29 -13.15
C ILE A 5 -10.26 20.05 -13.56
N ASN A 6 -10.51 20.01 -14.87
CA ASN A 6 -11.84 19.85 -15.45
C ASN A 6 -12.88 20.81 -14.84
N GLY A 7 -12.49 22.05 -14.59
CA GLY A 7 -13.31 23.10 -13.99
C GLY A 7 -13.50 23.05 -12.48
N LYS A 8 -12.92 22.06 -11.80
CA LYS A 8 -12.96 21.97 -10.33
C LYS A 8 -11.68 22.51 -9.73
N LEU A 9 -11.80 23.33 -8.69
CA LEU A 9 -10.68 23.90 -7.94
C LEU A 9 -9.93 22.79 -7.18
N VAL A 10 -8.62 22.71 -7.39
CA VAL A 10 -7.71 21.74 -6.72
C VAL A 10 -6.84 22.44 -5.69
N VAL A 11 -6.30 23.61 -6.06
CA VAL A 11 -5.37 24.39 -5.22
C VAL A 11 -5.79 25.85 -5.24
N SER A 12 -5.80 26.47 -4.05
CA SER A 12 -5.82 27.92 -3.90
C SER A 12 -4.70 28.31 -2.95
N ALA A 13 -3.74 29.12 -3.42
CA ALA A 13 -2.58 29.56 -2.65
C ALA A 13 -2.34 31.05 -2.84
N ASP A 14 -2.30 31.78 -1.72
CA ASP A 14 -2.09 33.24 -1.69
C ASP A 14 -0.62 33.64 -1.54
N ARG A 15 0.26 32.66 -1.35
CA ARG A 15 1.70 32.86 -1.17
C ARG A 15 2.50 31.95 -2.10
N ALA A 16 3.72 32.39 -2.43
CA ALA A 16 4.66 31.55 -3.15
C ALA A 16 4.97 30.27 -2.35
N ALA A 17 4.84 29.14 -3.02
CA ALA A 17 5.23 27.83 -2.51
C ALA A 17 6.00 27.09 -3.60
N ALA A 18 7.09 26.42 -3.23
CA ALA A 18 7.83 25.55 -4.13
C ALA A 18 7.49 24.10 -3.81
N ASN A 19 7.33 23.28 -4.86
CA ASN A 19 7.08 21.83 -4.76
C ASN A 19 5.85 21.46 -3.91
N LEU A 20 4.78 22.26 -3.99
CA LEU A 20 3.51 21.95 -3.34
C LEU A 20 2.91 20.71 -4.02
N LYS A 21 2.73 19.63 -3.24
CA LYS A 21 2.10 18.38 -3.66
C LYS A 21 0.70 18.32 -3.06
N VAL A 22 -0.29 18.08 -3.91
CA VAL A 22 -1.70 17.96 -3.50
C VAL A 22 -2.28 16.70 -4.09
N GLU A 23 -2.81 15.85 -3.23
CA GLU A 23 -3.54 14.64 -3.64
C GLU A 23 -4.88 15.02 -4.26
N LEU A 24 -5.24 14.37 -5.36
CA LEU A 24 -6.50 14.63 -6.04
C LEU A 24 -7.62 13.79 -5.41
N PRO A 25 -8.67 14.44 -4.90
CA PRO A 25 -9.81 13.72 -4.36
C PRO A 25 -10.59 12.96 -5.46
N ASP A 26 -11.29 11.90 -5.09
CA ASP A 26 -12.11 11.06 -5.98
C ASP A 26 -13.08 11.86 -6.84
N SER A 27 -13.63 12.94 -6.28
CA SER A 27 -14.53 13.83 -7.02
C SER A 27 -13.88 14.48 -8.25
N ILE A 28 -12.56 14.64 -8.27
CA ILE A 28 -11.76 15.13 -9.40
C ILE A 28 -11.32 13.96 -10.27
N LEU A 29 -10.79 12.89 -9.66
CA LEU A 29 -10.36 11.68 -10.37
C LEU A 29 -11.49 11.10 -11.24
N ASN A 30 -12.73 11.10 -10.73
CA ASN A 30 -13.91 10.66 -11.47
C ASN A 30 -14.18 11.47 -12.74
N THR A 31 -13.75 12.73 -12.82
CA THR A 31 -13.87 13.55 -14.04
C THR A 31 -12.82 13.21 -15.10
N MET A 32 -11.77 12.49 -14.72
CA MET A 32 -10.63 12.13 -15.56
C MET A 32 -10.74 10.72 -16.15
N LYS A 33 -11.76 9.95 -15.82
CA LYS A 33 -11.97 8.54 -16.25
C LYS A 33 -11.91 8.30 -17.75
N LYS A 34 -12.04 9.34 -18.59
CA LYS A 34 -11.93 9.25 -20.05
C LYS A 34 -10.50 9.49 -20.56
N GLY A 35 -9.49 9.53 -19.67
CA GLY A 35 -8.09 9.71 -20.03
C GLY A 35 -7.76 11.13 -20.54
N LYS A 36 -8.64 12.12 -20.32
CA LYS A 36 -8.40 13.53 -20.65
C LYS A 36 -8.63 14.40 -19.43
N ALA A 37 -7.69 15.29 -19.15
CA ALA A 37 -7.81 16.32 -18.14
C ALA A 37 -7.45 17.68 -18.76
N ILE A 38 -8.25 18.69 -18.45
CA ILE A 38 -7.93 20.08 -18.75
C ILE A 38 -7.46 20.71 -17.45
N ILE A 39 -6.20 21.12 -17.41
CA ILE A 39 -5.62 21.83 -16.28
C ILE A 39 -5.61 23.31 -16.63
N ALA A 40 -6.23 24.12 -15.77
CA ALA A 40 -6.27 25.57 -15.91
C ALA A 40 -5.70 26.24 -14.66
N ALA A 41 -4.82 27.23 -14.83
CA ALA A 41 -4.24 27.97 -13.73
C ALA A 41 -4.53 29.46 -13.87
N HIS A 42 -4.95 30.09 -12.77
CA HIS A 42 -5.04 31.55 -12.65
C HIS A 42 -3.98 32.02 -11.66
N CYS A 43 -3.11 32.92 -12.10
CA CYS A 43 -1.98 33.40 -11.32
C CYS A 43 -1.95 34.93 -11.32
N GLU A 44 -1.79 35.54 -10.16
CA GLU A 44 -1.57 36.96 -10.00
C GLU A 44 -0.16 37.20 -9.44
N ASN A 45 0.61 38.06 -10.09
CA ASN A 45 1.85 38.56 -9.55
C ASN A 45 1.69 40.04 -9.15
N LYS A 46 1.80 40.31 -7.86
CA LYS A 46 1.66 41.68 -7.34
C LYS A 46 2.97 42.45 -7.31
N LYS A 47 4.13 41.82 -7.12
CA LYS A 47 5.49 42.39 -7.16
C LYS A 47 6.57 41.31 -7.24
N GLY A 48 7.66 41.60 -7.96
CA GLY A 48 8.87 40.75 -8.01
C GLY A 48 8.86 39.74 -9.13
N SER A 49 9.76 38.76 -9.04
CA SER A 49 9.84 37.64 -9.99
C SER A 49 8.66 36.68 -9.81
N ALA A 50 8.14 36.17 -10.92
CA ALA A 50 7.07 35.20 -10.93
C ALA A 50 7.53 33.89 -11.61
N LEU A 51 7.15 32.77 -11.02
CA LEU A 51 7.28 31.44 -11.61
C LEU A 51 6.00 30.68 -11.33
N VAL A 52 5.48 30.02 -12.34
CA VAL A 52 4.38 29.07 -12.23
C VAL A 52 4.74 27.84 -13.03
N ASP A 53 4.77 26.73 -12.33
CA ASP A 53 4.94 25.42 -12.93
C ASP A 53 4.04 24.42 -12.18
N PHE A 54 3.48 23.48 -12.89
CA PHE A 54 2.64 22.43 -12.32
C PHE A 54 2.68 21.18 -13.19
N GLY A 55 2.59 20.03 -12.57
CA GLY A 55 2.54 18.73 -13.22
C GLY A 55 1.51 17.83 -12.55
N LEU A 56 0.98 16.89 -13.32
CA LEU A 56 0.18 15.79 -12.82
C LEU A 56 1.07 14.54 -12.74
N PHE A 57 1.20 14.00 -11.55
CA PHE A 57 1.99 12.80 -11.29
C PHE A 57 1.06 11.71 -10.76
N ALA A 58 1.24 10.48 -11.21
CA ALA A 58 0.75 9.31 -10.50
C ALA A 58 1.92 8.83 -9.61
N GLU A 59 1.71 8.79 -8.31
CA GLU A 59 2.57 7.96 -7.47
C GLU A 59 2.02 6.55 -7.56
N GLU A 60 2.86 5.62 -8.00
CA GLU A 60 2.58 4.23 -7.73
C GLU A 60 2.56 4.12 -6.19
N SER A 61 1.37 3.88 -5.63
CA SER A 61 1.28 3.35 -4.27
C SER A 61 2.24 2.18 -4.28
N GLY A 62 3.16 2.09 -3.32
CA GLY A 62 4.22 1.07 -3.32
C GLY A 62 3.66 -0.35 -3.24
N ILE A 63 2.82 -0.70 -4.19
CA ILE A 63 2.27 -2.03 -4.43
C ILE A 63 3.45 -2.86 -4.91
N LEU A 64 3.81 -3.85 -4.11
CA LEU A 64 4.83 -4.81 -4.49
C LEU A 64 4.35 -5.60 -5.70
N VAL A 65 5.10 -5.47 -6.78
CA VAL A 65 4.92 -6.26 -7.99
C VAL A 65 5.82 -7.49 -7.86
N GLU A 66 5.22 -8.66 -7.97
CA GLU A 66 5.93 -9.93 -8.03
C GLU A 66 6.18 -10.32 -9.48
N ASP A 67 7.45 -10.51 -9.84
CA ASP A 67 7.89 -10.93 -11.16
C ASP A 67 7.67 -12.43 -11.34
N ILE A 68 6.54 -12.82 -11.89
CA ILE A 68 6.21 -14.26 -12.10
C ILE A 68 6.92 -14.78 -13.35
N ALA A 69 6.72 -14.10 -14.47
CA ALA A 69 7.37 -14.39 -15.75
C ALA A 69 7.57 -13.07 -16.51
N PRO A 70 8.60 -12.29 -16.15
CA PRO A 70 8.73 -10.91 -16.60
C PRO A 70 9.01 -10.77 -18.10
N VAL A 71 8.89 -9.55 -18.62
CA VAL A 71 9.25 -9.18 -19.99
C VAL A 71 10.74 -9.35 -20.22
N ALA A 72 11.16 -9.50 -21.47
CA ALA A 72 12.55 -9.80 -21.85
C ALA A 72 13.56 -8.75 -21.39
N LYS A 73 13.15 -7.47 -21.29
CA LYS A 73 13.99 -6.39 -20.77
C LYS A 73 14.43 -6.62 -19.31
N GLU A 74 13.59 -7.27 -18.49
CA GLU A 74 13.85 -7.53 -17.08
C GLU A 74 14.50 -8.92 -16.89
N LYS A 75 14.03 -9.92 -17.65
CA LYS A 75 14.58 -11.27 -17.63
C LYS A 75 14.36 -11.95 -18.97
N GLU A 76 15.43 -12.43 -19.57
CA GLU A 76 15.34 -13.19 -20.83
C GLU A 76 14.37 -14.37 -20.70
N TRP A 77 13.55 -14.58 -21.73
CA TRP A 77 12.68 -15.73 -21.84
C TRP A 77 12.69 -16.30 -23.27
N ILE A 78 12.44 -17.59 -23.39
CA ILE A 78 12.43 -18.30 -24.64
C ILE A 78 10.99 -18.73 -24.95
N GLY A 79 10.57 -18.51 -26.19
CA GLY A 79 9.30 -19.01 -26.71
C GLY A 79 9.47 -19.77 -28.01
N LYS A 80 8.42 -20.46 -28.42
CA LYS A 80 8.32 -21.04 -29.76
C LYS A 80 7.60 -20.07 -30.67
N TYR A 81 8.07 -19.93 -31.91
CA TYR A 81 7.47 -19.02 -32.87
C TYR A 81 7.45 -19.57 -34.28
N THR A 82 6.55 -19.05 -35.10
CA THR A 82 6.49 -19.27 -36.55
C THR A 82 6.03 -18.00 -37.25
N THR A 83 6.48 -17.83 -38.49
CA THR A 83 6.00 -16.75 -39.40
C THR A 83 4.99 -17.27 -40.44
N GLU A 84 4.80 -18.59 -40.48
CA GLU A 84 3.78 -19.25 -41.32
C GLU A 84 2.47 -19.33 -40.52
N GLN A 85 1.35 -19.19 -41.24
CA GLN A 85 0.03 -19.26 -40.61
C GLN A 85 -0.20 -20.68 -40.06
N PRO A 86 -0.34 -20.80 -38.71
CA PRO A 86 -0.59 -22.11 -38.12
C PRO A 86 -2.03 -22.62 -38.37
N GLU A 87 -2.25 -23.89 -38.14
CA GLU A 87 -3.58 -24.49 -38.12
C GLU A 87 -4.44 -23.92 -36.98
N GLU A 88 -5.74 -24.13 -37.03
CA GLU A 88 -6.71 -23.76 -36.00
C GLU A 88 -6.37 -24.46 -34.66
N GLY A 89 -6.56 -23.78 -33.55
CA GLY A 89 -6.24 -24.28 -32.22
C GLY A 89 -4.78 -24.09 -31.79
N TRP A 90 -3.98 -23.35 -32.55
CA TRP A 90 -2.58 -23.05 -32.22
C TRP A 90 -2.41 -22.36 -30.84
N GLU A 91 -3.45 -21.71 -30.36
CA GLU A 91 -3.50 -21.04 -29.06
C GLU A 91 -3.80 -21.98 -27.87
N MET A 92 -4.09 -23.25 -28.15
CA MET A 92 -4.45 -24.25 -27.15
C MET A 92 -3.22 -25.04 -26.69
N ALA A 93 -3.20 -25.49 -25.44
CA ALA A 93 -2.09 -26.25 -24.88
C ALA A 93 -1.86 -27.59 -25.57
N ALA A 94 -2.91 -28.22 -26.13
CA ALA A 94 -2.82 -29.50 -26.83
C ALA A 94 -2.25 -29.38 -28.27
N PHE A 95 -2.03 -28.18 -28.79
CA PHE A 95 -1.49 -28.00 -30.14
C PHE A 95 -0.04 -28.49 -30.23
N ASN A 96 0.28 -29.20 -31.31
CA ASN A 96 1.64 -29.68 -31.57
C ASN A 96 2.48 -28.59 -32.24
N ASP A 97 3.31 -27.95 -31.47
CA ASP A 97 4.24 -26.90 -31.93
C ASP A 97 5.69 -27.41 -32.06
N SER A 98 5.89 -28.70 -32.22
CA SER A 98 7.23 -29.33 -32.34
C SER A 98 8.04 -28.85 -33.56
N THR A 99 7.34 -28.37 -34.58
CA THR A 99 7.95 -27.83 -35.82
C THR A 99 8.28 -26.33 -35.72
N TRP A 100 7.83 -25.65 -34.66
CA TRP A 100 8.09 -24.22 -34.48
C TRP A 100 9.54 -23.99 -34.06
N THR A 101 10.06 -22.84 -34.46
CA THR A 101 11.42 -22.39 -34.05
C THR A 101 11.41 -21.88 -32.63
N GLN A 102 12.47 -22.17 -31.88
CA GLN A 102 12.71 -21.53 -30.58
C GLN A 102 13.42 -20.18 -30.80
N GLY A 103 13.01 -19.16 -30.03
CA GLY A 103 13.63 -17.85 -30.06
C GLY A 103 13.57 -17.15 -28.71
N SER A 104 14.62 -16.37 -28.41
CA SER A 104 14.66 -15.51 -27.23
C SER A 104 13.86 -14.23 -27.49
N ALA A 105 13.07 -13.80 -26.51
CA ALA A 105 12.38 -12.51 -26.57
C ALA A 105 13.34 -11.35 -26.26
N ALA A 106 13.05 -10.08 -26.65
CA ALA A 106 11.88 -9.70 -27.42
C ALA A 106 12.03 -10.01 -28.91
N PHE A 107 10.89 -10.14 -29.58
CA PHE A 107 10.83 -10.36 -31.01
C PHE A 107 10.62 -9.00 -31.72
N GLY A 108 11.33 -8.74 -32.82
CA GLY A 108 11.17 -7.46 -33.50
C GLY A 108 12.15 -7.23 -34.65
N THR A 109 12.20 -5.97 -35.11
CA THR A 109 13.14 -5.55 -36.15
C THR A 109 14.58 -5.65 -35.64
N GLU A 110 15.46 -6.22 -36.44
CA GLU A 110 16.88 -6.37 -36.14
C GLU A 110 17.53 -5.03 -35.73
N GLY A 111 18.32 -5.04 -34.64
CA GLY A 111 18.92 -3.84 -34.07
C GLY A 111 18.00 -2.97 -33.26
N GLY A 112 16.73 -3.35 -33.08
CA GLY A 112 15.81 -2.68 -32.17
C GLY A 112 16.18 -2.86 -30.69
N PRO A 113 15.75 -1.96 -29.79
CA PRO A 113 16.05 -2.06 -28.37
C PRO A 113 15.52 -3.37 -27.78
N SER A 114 16.37 -4.13 -27.11
CA SER A 114 16.07 -5.40 -26.45
C SER A 114 15.56 -6.53 -27.38
N VAL A 115 15.69 -6.37 -28.71
CA VAL A 115 15.32 -7.43 -29.67
C VAL A 115 16.41 -8.50 -29.71
N ALA A 116 16.06 -9.74 -29.34
CA ALA A 116 16.94 -10.89 -29.40
C ALA A 116 16.63 -11.78 -30.61
N THR A 117 15.36 -11.89 -31.02
CA THR A 117 14.94 -12.65 -32.20
C THR A 117 14.44 -11.69 -33.28
N PRO A 118 15.12 -11.57 -34.43
CA PRO A 118 14.67 -10.75 -35.54
C PRO A 118 13.40 -11.27 -36.16
N TRP A 119 12.45 -10.37 -36.48
CA TRP A 119 11.21 -10.66 -37.16
C TRP A 119 10.95 -9.63 -38.26
N ASN A 120 11.04 -10.08 -39.51
CA ASN A 120 10.98 -9.23 -40.68
C ASN A 120 9.80 -9.56 -41.62
N THR A 121 8.86 -10.41 -41.20
CA THR A 121 7.66 -10.76 -41.97
C THR A 121 6.44 -9.97 -41.50
N ASN A 122 5.34 -10.04 -42.27
CA ASN A 122 4.09 -9.33 -41.92
C ASN A 122 3.37 -9.92 -40.72
N ARG A 123 3.68 -11.15 -40.34
CA ARG A 123 3.00 -11.84 -39.26
C ARG A 123 3.98 -12.70 -38.47
N LEU A 124 3.71 -12.80 -37.16
CA LEU A 124 4.43 -13.66 -36.23
C LEU A 124 3.44 -14.29 -35.25
N TRP A 125 3.59 -15.55 -34.99
CA TRP A 125 2.90 -16.27 -33.93
C TRP A 125 3.92 -16.74 -32.91
N ILE A 126 3.64 -16.50 -31.63
CA ILE A 126 4.53 -16.82 -30.50
C ILE A 126 3.74 -17.62 -29.50
N ARG A 127 4.37 -18.63 -28.92
CA ARG A 127 3.87 -19.41 -27.79
C ARG A 127 4.90 -19.39 -26.68
N ARG A 128 4.47 -19.03 -25.45
CA ARG A 128 5.27 -19.04 -24.23
C ARG A 128 4.54 -19.80 -23.14
N GLU A 129 5.12 -20.90 -22.68
CA GLU A 129 4.61 -21.64 -21.53
C GLU A 129 5.20 -21.04 -20.24
N VAL A 130 4.35 -20.83 -19.25
CA VAL A 130 4.72 -20.31 -17.94
C VAL A 130 4.17 -21.23 -16.88
N SER A 131 5.03 -21.62 -15.93
CA SER A 131 4.64 -22.36 -14.73
C SER A 131 4.96 -21.52 -13.50
N PHE A 132 4.02 -21.45 -12.55
CA PHE A 132 4.11 -20.63 -11.35
C PHE A 132 3.36 -21.28 -10.18
N ASP A 133 3.53 -20.74 -8.98
CA ASP A 133 2.80 -21.20 -7.80
C ASP A 133 1.28 -20.98 -7.98
N PRO A 134 0.45 -22.04 -7.98
CA PRO A 134 -1.00 -21.92 -8.11
C PRO A 134 -1.66 -20.99 -7.09
N SER A 135 -1.07 -20.85 -5.90
CA SER A 135 -1.58 -19.98 -4.85
C SER A 135 -1.63 -18.50 -5.26
N LEU A 136 -0.79 -18.09 -6.21
CA LEU A 136 -0.75 -16.71 -6.73
C LEU A 136 -2.06 -16.31 -7.42
N VAL A 137 -2.76 -17.25 -8.06
CA VAL A 137 -4.08 -16.99 -8.67
C VAL A 137 -5.08 -16.49 -7.64
N LYS A 138 -5.03 -17.06 -6.43
CA LYS A 138 -5.91 -16.70 -5.34
C LYS A 138 -5.41 -15.46 -4.57
N ASN A 139 -4.12 -15.41 -4.30
CA ASN A 139 -3.51 -14.48 -3.34
C ASN A 139 -2.97 -13.21 -3.99
N ARG A 140 -2.96 -13.12 -5.33
CA ARG A 140 -2.48 -11.95 -6.07
C ARG A 140 -3.51 -11.49 -7.09
N GLN A 141 -3.44 -10.23 -7.41
CA GLN A 141 -4.07 -9.67 -8.60
C GLN A 141 -3.11 -9.85 -9.75
N LEU A 142 -3.38 -10.84 -10.62
CA LEU A 142 -2.51 -11.12 -11.76
C LEU A 142 -2.78 -10.16 -12.91
N PHE A 143 -1.70 -9.72 -13.55
CA PHE A 143 -1.77 -8.84 -14.71
C PHE A 143 -0.64 -9.15 -15.70
N VAL A 144 -0.83 -8.70 -16.94
CA VAL A 144 0.15 -8.81 -18.00
C VAL A 144 0.70 -7.42 -18.32
N ARG A 145 2.03 -7.31 -18.44
CA ARG A 145 2.67 -6.17 -19.10
C ARG A 145 3.08 -6.59 -20.49
N TYR A 146 2.81 -5.76 -21.47
CA TYR A 146 3.14 -6.06 -22.87
C TYR A 146 3.51 -4.81 -23.66
N SER A 147 4.35 -5.02 -24.67
CA SER A 147 4.77 -4.00 -25.63
C SER A 147 4.61 -4.55 -27.03
N TYR A 148 4.17 -3.72 -27.97
CA TYR A 148 3.94 -4.14 -29.35
C TYR A 148 4.09 -3.00 -30.36
N ASN A 149 4.38 -3.38 -31.60
CA ASN A 149 4.35 -2.57 -32.79
C ASN A 149 4.20 -3.51 -34.02
N ASP A 150 3.19 -3.41 -34.87
CA ASP A 150 2.03 -2.51 -35.03
C ASP A 150 0.78 -3.03 -34.32
N GLY A 151 0.53 -4.34 -34.30
CA GLY A 151 -0.65 -4.96 -33.74
C GLY A 151 -0.34 -6.28 -33.02
N MET A 152 -1.09 -6.55 -31.96
CA MET A 152 -0.99 -7.79 -31.19
C MET A 152 -2.37 -8.29 -30.78
N GLN A 153 -2.57 -9.58 -30.92
CA GLN A 153 -3.61 -10.33 -30.23
C GLN A 153 -2.92 -11.27 -29.26
N LEU A 154 -3.24 -11.16 -27.95
CA LEU A 154 -2.66 -11.98 -26.91
C LEU A 154 -3.74 -12.79 -26.23
N LEU A 155 -3.52 -14.10 -26.16
CA LEU A 155 -4.41 -15.05 -25.54
C LEU A 155 -3.66 -15.75 -24.39
N ILE A 156 -4.42 -16.18 -23.37
CA ILE A 156 -3.95 -17.05 -22.31
C ILE A 156 -4.84 -18.29 -22.24
N ASN A 157 -4.24 -19.46 -22.35
CA ASN A 157 -4.95 -20.76 -22.38
C ASN A 157 -6.13 -20.75 -23.36
N GLY A 158 -5.93 -20.20 -24.57
CA GLY A 158 -6.93 -20.11 -25.63
C GLY A 158 -7.96 -18.97 -25.47
N LYS A 159 -7.96 -18.24 -24.37
CA LYS A 159 -8.88 -17.10 -24.16
C LYS A 159 -8.21 -15.77 -24.45
N GLU A 160 -8.87 -14.94 -25.24
CA GLU A 160 -8.35 -13.62 -25.62
C GLU A 160 -8.32 -12.68 -24.42
N LEU A 161 -7.12 -12.15 -24.10
CA LEU A 161 -6.91 -11.12 -23.11
C LEU A 161 -6.84 -9.73 -23.74
N VAL A 162 -6.14 -9.63 -24.86
CA VAL A 162 -5.86 -8.34 -25.52
C VAL A 162 -6.00 -8.47 -27.03
N ARG A 163 -6.65 -7.50 -27.64
CA ARG A 163 -6.60 -7.22 -29.08
C ARG A 163 -6.32 -5.75 -29.28
N THR A 164 -5.18 -5.43 -29.87
CA THR A 164 -4.71 -4.05 -30.03
C THR A 164 -5.08 -3.47 -31.39
N GLY A 165 -5.02 -2.15 -31.47
CA GLY A 165 -5.02 -1.43 -32.74
C GLY A 165 -3.60 -1.32 -33.33
N THR A 166 -3.45 -0.49 -34.36
CA THR A 166 -2.22 -0.32 -35.14
C THR A 166 -1.19 0.65 -34.57
N LYS A 167 -1.50 1.32 -33.46
CA LYS A 167 -0.55 2.25 -32.82
C LYS A 167 0.35 1.51 -31.84
N ALA A 168 1.66 1.55 -32.06
CA ALA A 168 2.64 1.02 -31.13
C ALA A 168 2.44 1.53 -29.69
N ARG A 169 2.60 0.65 -28.73
CA ARG A 169 2.60 0.98 -27.31
C ARG A 169 3.63 0.15 -26.56
N ASN A 170 4.25 0.78 -25.59
CA ASN A 170 5.23 0.14 -24.70
C ASN A 170 4.67 0.05 -23.28
N ASP A 171 5.00 -1.03 -22.60
CA ASP A 171 4.76 -1.24 -21.19
C ASP A 171 3.28 -1.05 -20.78
N VAL A 172 2.37 -1.61 -21.57
CA VAL A 172 0.94 -1.56 -21.28
C VAL A 172 0.60 -2.62 -20.24
N LYS A 173 -0.04 -2.22 -19.14
CA LYS A 173 -0.55 -3.10 -18.12
C LYS A 173 -2.02 -3.46 -18.39
N VAL A 174 -2.37 -4.73 -18.28
CA VAL A 174 -3.75 -5.23 -18.36
C VAL A 174 -3.99 -6.28 -17.29
N GLN A 175 -5.04 -6.11 -16.50
CA GLN A 175 -5.46 -7.08 -15.50
C GLN A 175 -6.03 -8.33 -16.16
N ILE A 176 -5.71 -9.51 -15.62
CA ILE A 176 -6.27 -10.79 -16.08
C ILE A 176 -7.66 -10.96 -15.46
N PRO A 177 -8.73 -11.08 -16.26
CA PRO A 177 -10.08 -11.26 -15.74
C PRO A 177 -10.30 -12.65 -15.16
N ASP A 178 -11.25 -12.79 -14.24
CA ASP A 178 -11.56 -14.05 -13.54
C ASP A 178 -11.81 -15.23 -14.49
N SER A 179 -12.46 -14.97 -15.63
CA SER A 179 -12.72 -16.02 -16.64
C SER A 179 -11.46 -16.64 -17.23
N ILE A 180 -10.34 -15.90 -17.25
CA ILE A 180 -9.02 -16.40 -17.66
C ILE A 180 -8.30 -17.00 -16.44
N LEU A 181 -8.35 -16.36 -15.27
CA LEU A 181 -7.75 -16.87 -14.03
C LEU A 181 -8.23 -18.29 -13.69
N GLU A 182 -9.49 -18.59 -13.94
CA GLU A 182 -10.06 -19.94 -13.78
C GLU A 182 -9.28 -21.01 -14.57
N THR A 183 -8.71 -20.66 -15.72
CA THR A 183 -7.92 -21.58 -16.56
C THR A 183 -6.47 -21.72 -16.10
N MET A 184 -6.05 -20.92 -15.12
CA MET A 184 -4.67 -20.85 -14.61
C MET A 184 -4.53 -21.45 -13.20
N LYS A 185 -5.61 -22.04 -12.64
CA LYS A 185 -5.65 -22.54 -11.25
C LYS A 185 -4.67 -23.66 -10.94
N ASP A 186 -4.18 -24.34 -11.96
CA ASP A 186 -3.14 -25.37 -11.83
C ASP A 186 -1.71 -24.80 -11.82
N GLY A 187 -1.57 -23.47 -11.86
CA GLY A 187 -0.28 -22.78 -11.92
C GLY A 187 0.38 -22.84 -13.30
N LYS A 188 -0.40 -23.04 -14.36
CA LYS A 188 0.09 -23.06 -15.73
C LYS A 188 -0.61 -22.02 -16.59
N ALA A 189 0.15 -21.34 -17.43
CA ALA A 189 -0.36 -20.42 -18.42
C ALA A 189 0.37 -20.59 -19.74
N LEU A 190 -0.38 -20.85 -20.80
CA LEU A 190 0.13 -20.75 -22.16
C LEU A 190 -0.24 -19.37 -22.72
N PHE A 191 0.76 -18.54 -22.91
CA PHE A 191 0.61 -17.29 -23.66
C PHE A 191 0.76 -17.58 -25.15
N ALA A 192 -0.23 -17.17 -25.93
CA ALA A 192 -0.25 -17.30 -27.36
C ALA A 192 -0.46 -15.92 -27.99
N ALA A 193 0.53 -15.40 -28.71
CA ALA A 193 0.48 -14.08 -29.31
C ALA A 193 0.50 -14.16 -30.84
N ARG A 194 -0.43 -13.47 -31.50
CA ARG A 194 -0.38 -13.18 -32.92
C ARG A 194 -0.02 -11.72 -33.11
N CYS A 195 1.11 -11.47 -33.75
CA CYS A 195 1.60 -10.11 -34.01
C CYS A 195 1.52 -9.80 -35.52
N VAL A 196 1.29 -8.54 -35.84
CA VAL A 196 1.17 -8.03 -37.22
C VAL A 196 2.13 -6.88 -37.38
N ASN A 197 2.89 -6.90 -38.48
CA ASN A 197 3.70 -5.77 -38.96
C ASN A 197 3.14 -5.24 -40.26
N TRP A 198 2.68 -4.03 -40.27
CA TRP A 198 2.16 -3.35 -41.46
C TRP A 198 3.25 -2.63 -42.28
N GLY A 199 4.46 -2.62 -41.79
CA GLY A 199 5.65 -1.99 -42.36
C GLY A 199 6.42 -1.15 -41.35
N GLY A 200 7.72 -0.97 -41.58
CA GLY A 200 8.60 -0.28 -40.64
C GLY A 200 9.15 -1.19 -39.57
N THR A 201 9.25 -0.67 -38.35
CA THR A 201 9.76 -1.44 -37.19
C THR A 201 8.66 -2.29 -36.58
N SER A 202 9.02 -3.50 -36.17
CA SER A 202 8.15 -4.44 -35.42
C SER A 202 8.68 -4.67 -34.02
N PHE A 203 7.77 -4.97 -33.09
CA PHE A 203 8.15 -5.33 -31.70
C PHE A 203 7.05 -6.15 -31.02
N ALA A 204 7.44 -7.16 -30.26
CA ALA A 204 6.54 -7.93 -29.42
C ALA A 204 7.27 -8.48 -28.20
N ASP A 205 6.76 -8.15 -27.02
CA ASP A 205 7.18 -8.69 -25.74
C ASP A 205 6.01 -8.68 -24.74
N PHE A 206 5.96 -9.65 -23.84
CA PHE A 206 4.92 -9.76 -22.81
C PHE A 206 5.39 -10.57 -21.63
N GLY A 207 4.88 -10.23 -20.45
CA GLY A 207 5.22 -10.87 -19.18
C GLY A 207 4.04 -10.96 -18.22
N LEU A 208 4.11 -11.89 -17.27
CA LEU A 208 3.14 -12.13 -16.21
C LEU A 208 3.66 -11.62 -14.88
N TYR A 209 2.81 -10.90 -14.17
CA TYR A 209 3.12 -10.27 -12.89
C TYR A 209 1.97 -10.45 -11.91
N GLY A 210 2.29 -10.37 -10.61
CA GLY A 210 1.32 -10.36 -9.53
C GLY A 210 1.43 -9.13 -8.67
N GLU A 211 0.31 -8.57 -8.26
CA GLU A 211 0.24 -7.51 -7.24
C GLU A 211 -0.51 -8.03 -6.02
N LEU A 212 -0.27 -7.42 -4.85
CA LEU A 212 -1.11 -7.67 -3.69
C LEU A 212 -2.56 -7.33 -4.00
N LYS A 213 -3.47 -8.21 -3.61
CA LYS A 213 -4.89 -7.88 -3.61
C LYS A 213 -5.16 -6.85 -2.52
N GLU A 214 -5.85 -5.79 -2.86
CA GLU A 214 -6.41 -4.91 -1.84
C GLU A 214 -7.50 -5.65 -1.07
N ALA A 215 -7.45 -5.54 0.26
CA ALA A 215 -8.51 -6.06 1.11
C ALA A 215 -9.78 -5.23 0.93
N GLY A 216 -10.90 -5.88 0.66
CA GLY A 216 -12.19 -5.21 0.53
C GLY A 216 -12.71 -4.75 1.89
N GLN A 217 -12.97 -3.46 2.08
CA GLN A 217 -13.63 -2.98 3.30
C GLN A 217 -15.12 -3.38 3.26
N LYS A 218 -15.52 -4.26 4.18
CA LYS A 218 -16.92 -4.67 4.34
C LYS A 218 -17.75 -3.67 5.13
N SER A 219 -17.17 -3.12 6.20
CA SER A 219 -17.87 -2.14 7.05
C SER A 219 -16.89 -1.22 7.75
N VAL A 220 -17.38 -0.07 8.14
CA VAL A 220 -16.79 0.83 9.12
C VAL A 220 -17.87 1.26 10.10
N ASP A 221 -17.54 1.25 11.39
CA ASP A 221 -18.39 1.73 12.48
C ASP A 221 -17.57 2.71 13.32
N VAL A 222 -17.96 3.99 13.28
CA VAL A 222 -17.26 5.08 13.96
C VAL A 222 -18.02 5.42 15.23
N GLN A 223 -17.37 5.21 16.36
CA GLN A 223 -17.86 5.52 17.70
C GLN A 223 -17.03 6.65 18.30
N ALA A 224 -17.38 7.11 19.50
CA ALA A 224 -16.70 8.23 20.14
C ALA A 224 -15.23 7.93 20.53
N THR A 225 -14.97 6.73 21.04
CA THR A 225 -13.63 6.30 21.46
C THR A 225 -13.04 5.22 20.56
N GLN A 226 -13.85 4.58 19.73
CA GLN A 226 -13.43 3.45 18.90
C GLN A 226 -13.89 3.61 17.45
N THR A 227 -13.06 3.17 16.51
CA THR A 227 -13.46 2.99 15.11
C THR A 227 -13.16 1.56 14.70
N HIS A 228 -14.19 0.84 14.27
CA HIS A 228 -14.09 -0.57 13.88
C HIS A 228 -14.18 -0.71 12.37
N TYR A 229 -13.23 -1.43 11.80
CA TYR A 229 -13.24 -1.82 10.39
C TYR A 229 -13.33 -3.33 10.28
N ILE A 230 -14.05 -3.81 9.28
CA ILE A 230 -14.05 -5.21 8.86
C ILE A 230 -13.60 -5.28 7.41
N PHE A 231 -12.55 -6.07 7.16
CA PHE A 231 -11.98 -6.28 5.83
C PHE A 231 -12.18 -7.72 5.37
N ASP A 232 -12.45 -7.85 4.08
CA ASP A 232 -12.43 -9.11 3.35
C ASP A 232 -11.01 -9.35 2.79
N CYS A 233 -10.33 -10.35 3.34
CA CYS A 233 -9.02 -10.78 2.90
C CYS A 233 -9.10 -12.17 2.23
N GLY A 234 -10.18 -12.44 1.51
CA GLY A 234 -10.45 -13.73 0.85
C GLY A 234 -11.05 -14.75 1.80
N ASP A 235 -10.31 -15.81 2.18
CA ASP A 235 -10.78 -16.80 3.14
C ASP A 235 -10.61 -16.37 4.61
N VAL A 236 -10.09 -15.17 4.83
CA VAL A 236 -9.88 -14.59 6.16
C VAL A 236 -10.62 -13.26 6.26
N GLU A 237 -11.31 -13.05 7.36
CA GLU A 237 -11.85 -11.76 7.75
C GLU A 237 -10.94 -11.10 8.76
N LEU A 238 -10.53 -9.86 8.50
CA LEU A 238 -9.74 -9.04 9.42
C LEU A 238 -10.64 -8.00 10.08
N LYS A 239 -10.74 -8.04 11.41
CA LYS A 239 -11.28 -6.93 12.20
C LYS A 239 -10.14 -6.06 12.67
N LEU A 240 -10.20 -4.76 12.38
CA LEU A 240 -9.25 -3.74 12.81
C LEU A 240 -9.99 -2.69 13.65
N THR A 241 -9.47 -2.38 14.83
CA THR A 241 -10.09 -1.40 15.74
C THR A 241 -9.06 -0.39 16.19
N PHE A 242 -9.32 0.88 15.93
CA PHE A 242 -8.56 1.99 16.50
C PHE A 242 -9.28 2.45 17.77
N THR A 243 -8.56 2.55 18.88
CA THR A 243 -9.11 3.00 20.16
C THR A 243 -8.30 4.15 20.74
N ALA A 244 -8.97 5.25 21.01
CA ALA A 244 -8.45 6.40 21.76
C ALA A 244 -9.28 6.52 23.07
N PRO A 245 -8.79 6.07 24.23
CA PRO A 245 -9.59 5.96 25.45
C PRO A 245 -9.79 7.33 26.13
N TYR A 246 -10.50 8.23 25.47
CA TYR A 246 -10.85 9.55 26.02
C TYR A 246 -12.05 9.47 26.97
N LEU A 247 -11.84 8.81 28.11
CA LEU A 247 -12.86 8.63 29.15
C LEU A 247 -12.80 9.78 30.14
N LEU A 248 -13.78 10.68 30.10
CA LEU A 248 -13.80 11.94 30.84
C LEU A 248 -13.81 11.74 32.36
N ASP A 249 -14.32 10.62 32.85
CA ASP A 249 -14.42 10.31 34.27
C ASP A 249 -13.16 9.62 34.84
N ASP A 250 -12.16 9.33 33.98
CA ASP A 250 -10.92 8.67 34.35
C ASP A 250 -9.71 9.51 33.92
N LEU A 251 -9.27 10.43 34.80
CA LEU A 251 -8.17 11.34 34.50
C LEU A 251 -6.85 10.62 34.22
N GLU A 252 -6.64 9.47 34.81
CA GLU A 252 -5.43 8.68 34.54
C GLU A 252 -5.44 8.16 33.08
N LEU A 253 -6.53 7.56 32.63
CA LEU A 253 -6.68 7.12 31.23
C LEU A 253 -6.71 8.31 30.26
N LEU A 254 -7.44 9.38 30.60
CA LEU A 254 -7.58 10.56 29.76
C LEU A 254 -6.23 11.24 29.50
N SER A 255 -5.34 11.26 30.50
CA SER A 255 -4.05 11.94 30.40
C SER A 255 -2.95 11.06 29.79
N ARG A 256 -3.13 9.74 29.73
CA ARG A 256 -2.17 8.82 29.13
C ARG A 256 -2.08 9.04 27.64
N PRO A 257 -0.89 9.19 27.07
CA PRO A 257 -0.71 9.35 25.62
C PRO A 257 -0.81 8.02 24.87
N VAL A 258 -1.72 7.13 25.25
CA VAL A 258 -1.83 5.75 24.76
C VAL A 258 -3.08 5.58 23.91
N ASN A 259 -2.87 5.09 22.70
CA ASN A 259 -3.92 4.63 21.80
C ASN A 259 -3.61 3.19 21.38
N TYR A 260 -4.64 2.44 21.01
CA TYR A 260 -4.50 1.05 20.61
C TYR A 260 -4.93 0.84 19.17
N ILE A 261 -4.19 0.03 18.44
CA ILE A 261 -4.58 -0.51 17.14
C ILE A 261 -4.73 -2.02 17.36
N SER A 262 -5.96 -2.47 17.48
CA SER A 262 -6.29 -3.87 17.78
C SER A 262 -6.72 -4.59 16.52
N TYR A 263 -6.30 -5.84 16.33
CA TYR A 263 -6.60 -6.65 15.16
C TYR A 263 -6.88 -8.10 15.53
N GLN A 264 -7.80 -8.70 14.79
CA GLN A 264 -8.24 -10.07 14.99
C GLN A 264 -8.56 -10.70 13.62
N ALA A 265 -8.03 -11.87 13.36
CA ALA A 265 -8.25 -12.60 12.13
C ALA A 265 -9.16 -13.81 12.37
N LYS A 266 -10.14 -14.00 11.48
CA LYS A 266 -11.09 -15.10 11.52
C LYS A 266 -11.08 -15.87 10.20
N ALA A 267 -10.90 -17.19 10.26
CA ALA A 267 -11.06 -18.05 9.10
C ALA A 267 -12.53 -18.17 8.70
N LEU A 268 -12.83 -18.00 7.42
CA LEU A 268 -14.19 -18.12 6.87
C LEU A 268 -14.46 -19.50 6.26
N ASP A 269 -13.40 -20.23 5.89
CA ASP A 269 -13.48 -21.55 5.26
C ASP A 269 -13.24 -22.73 6.24
N GLY A 270 -13.07 -22.43 7.52
CA GLY A 270 -12.84 -23.40 8.58
C GLY A 270 -11.48 -24.09 8.56
N LYS A 271 -10.51 -23.58 7.78
CA LYS A 271 -9.14 -24.06 7.72
C LYS A 271 -8.20 -23.21 8.54
N GLU A 272 -7.01 -23.74 8.80
CA GLU A 272 -5.90 -22.96 9.34
C GLU A 272 -5.27 -22.09 8.24
N HIS A 273 -4.95 -20.84 8.57
CA HIS A 273 -4.23 -19.90 7.71
C HIS A 273 -3.06 -19.31 8.49
N ASP A 274 -1.90 -19.22 7.85
CA ASP A 274 -0.76 -18.47 8.40
C ASP A 274 -0.95 -16.99 8.04
N VAL A 275 -1.30 -16.19 9.04
CA VAL A 275 -1.62 -14.78 8.87
C VAL A 275 -0.64 -13.95 9.70
N ALA A 276 -0.13 -12.91 9.11
CA ALA A 276 0.68 -11.91 9.79
C ALA A 276 0.21 -10.51 9.42
N ILE A 277 0.36 -9.57 10.37
CA ILE A 277 0.13 -8.15 10.11
C ILE A 277 1.48 -7.45 9.95
N TYR A 278 1.53 -6.51 9.02
CA TYR A 278 2.65 -5.62 8.81
C TYR A 278 2.18 -4.19 9.00
N PHE A 279 2.84 -3.49 9.89
CA PHE A 279 2.57 -2.09 10.18
C PHE A 279 3.81 -1.25 9.90
N GLU A 280 3.70 -0.32 8.97
CA GLU A 280 4.78 0.55 8.54
C GLU A 280 4.45 2.00 8.83
N MET A 281 5.45 2.75 9.23
CA MET A 281 5.35 4.17 9.47
C MET A 281 6.52 4.91 8.82
N ASP A 282 6.22 6.07 8.24
CA ASP A 282 7.21 7.07 7.86
C ASP A 282 7.47 8.01 9.06
N PRO A 283 8.62 7.91 9.74
CA PRO A 283 8.93 8.75 10.88
C PRO A 283 8.94 10.26 10.56
N HIS A 284 9.15 10.62 9.29
CA HIS A 284 9.10 12.02 8.85
C HIS A 284 7.68 12.60 8.89
N LYS A 285 6.65 11.76 8.92
CA LYS A 285 5.26 12.23 9.09
C LYS A 285 4.97 12.67 10.53
N ALA A 286 5.64 12.08 11.51
CA ALA A 286 5.53 12.50 12.90
C ALA A 286 6.27 13.83 13.17
N PHE A 287 7.45 14.02 12.53
CA PHE A 287 8.28 15.22 12.72
C PHE A 287 8.89 15.65 11.38
N ARG A 288 8.81 16.91 11.00
CA ARG A 288 9.22 17.41 9.68
C ARG A 288 10.72 17.43 9.42
N ALA A 289 11.56 17.59 10.43
CA ALA A 289 13.01 17.65 10.27
C ALA A 289 13.77 17.47 11.59
N GLY A 290 15.00 16.98 11.51
CA GLY A 290 15.91 16.86 12.67
C GLY A 290 15.46 15.81 13.68
N GLN A 291 14.69 14.79 13.22
CA GLN A 291 14.34 13.64 14.04
C GLN A 291 15.36 12.52 13.91
N SER A 292 15.47 11.76 14.97
CA SER A 292 16.06 10.43 14.97
C SER A 292 14.99 9.38 15.26
N THR A 293 15.18 8.19 14.70
CA THR A 293 14.31 7.04 14.94
C THR A 293 15.17 5.90 15.46
N GLU A 294 14.72 5.31 16.55
CA GLU A 294 15.34 4.18 17.21
C GLU A 294 14.35 3.03 17.30
N MET A 295 14.79 1.82 16.97
CA MET A 295 14.06 0.58 17.20
C MET A 295 14.83 -0.23 18.24
N TYR A 296 14.15 -0.69 19.27
CA TYR A 296 14.75 -1.46 20.37
C TYR A 296 13.79 -2.47 20.95
N GLU A 297 14.34 -3.44 21.69
CA GLU A 297 13.57 -4.40 22.46
C GLU A 297 13.77 -4.14 23.94
N LYS A 298 12.66 -4.16 24.69
CA LYS A 298 12.71 -4.04 26.14
C LYS A 298 11.49 -4.70 26.80
N ASP A 299 11.73 -5.51 27.81
CA ASP A 299 10.71 -6.17 28.62
C ASP A 299 9.66 -6.95 27.79
N GLY A 300 10.09 -7.57 26.68
CA GLY A 300 9.24 -8.31 25.74
C GLY A 300 8.50 -7.45 24.74
N TRP A 301 8.72 -6.12 24.73
CA TRP A 301 8.22 -5.20 23.74
C TRP A 301 9.24 -4.96 22.62
N VAL A 302 8.76 -4.93 21.40
CA VAL A 302 9.42 -4.28 20.26
C VAL A 302 8.93 -2.84 20.24
N MET A 303 9.85 -1.89 20.37
CA MET A 303 9.56 -0.47 20.51
C MET A 303 10.20 0.33 19.38
N MET A 304 9.45 1.25 18.81
CA MET A 304 9.95 2.34 17.99
C MET A 304 9.80 3.65 18.75
N LYS A 305 10.84 4.44 18.75
CA LYS A 305 10.86 5.80 19.28
C LYS A 305 11.34 6.75 18.20
N THR A 306 10.57 7.78 17.90
CA THR A 306 11.00 8.84 17.00
C THR A 306 10.74 10.22 17.62
N GLY A 307 11.69 11.13 17.46
CA GLY A 307 11.59 12.48 18.01
C GLY A 307 12.77 13.33 17.58
N ARG A 308 12.74 14.59 17.94
CA ARG A 308 13.86 15.50 17.66
C ARG A 308 15.03 15.23 18.59
N GLU A 309 16.25 15.28 18.07
CA GLU A 309 17.46 15.20 18.88
C GLU A 309 17.54 16.36 19.89
N ASN A 310 17.18 17.57 19.44
CA ASN A 310 17.12 18.76 20.27
C ASN A 310 15.67 19.06 20.65
N GLN A 311 15.28 18.72 21.85
CA GLN A 311 13.97 19.03 22.43
C GLN A 311 13.90 20.52 22.77
N LYS A 312 13.15 21.29 21.96
CA LYS A 312 12.98 22.74 22.18
C LYS A 312 11.55 22.98 22.68
N LEU A 313 11.40 23.15 23.98
CA LEU A 313 10.11 23.45 24.58
C LEU A 313 9.61 24.85 24.14
N TRP A 314 8.30 24.97 23.97
CA TRP A 314 7.56 26.21 23.75
C TRP A 314 8.01 27.07 22.56
N VAL A 315 8.49 26.45 21.49
CA VAL A 315 8.92 27.17 20.28
C VAL A 315 7.75 27.38 19.32
N ASP A 316 7.26 28.62 19.26
CA ASP A 316 6.12 29.05 18.42
C ASP A 316 6.35 29.02 16.90
N LYS A 317 7.57 28.84 16.44
CA LYS A 317 7.93 29.06 15.03
C LYS A 317 7.67 27.88 14.09
N LEU A 318 7.28 26.74 14.62
CA LEU A 318 7.00 25.55 13.82
C LEU A 318 5.49 25.36 13.68
N LYS A 319 4.92 26.02 12.69
CA LYS A 319 3.45 26.08 12.47
C LYS A 319 2.73 24.75 12.34
N ASP A 320 3.43 23.63 12.08
CA ASP A 320 2.75 22.39 11.66
C ASP A 320 3.37 21.09 12.21
N ALA A 321 4.24 21.15 13.21
CA ALA A 321 4.81 19.94 13.81
C ALA A 321 5.28 20.22 15.25
N PRO A 322 5.16 19.26 16.17
CA PRO A 322 5.67 19.41 17.54
C PRO A 322 7.18 19.68 17.53
N ALA A 323 7.62 20.63 18.36
CA ALA A 323 9.04 20.97 18.51
C ALA A 323 9.73 20.09 19.54
N TRP A 324 8.98 19.38 20.37
CA TRP A 324 9.42 18.51 21.45
C TRP A 324 8.51 17.29 21.57
N GLY A 325 8.91 16.34 22.39
CA GLY A 325 8.22 15.08 22.60
C GLY A 325 8.71 13.96 21.70
N TYR A 326 8.17 12.80 21.95
CA TYR A 326 8.49 11.57 21.20
C TYR A 326 7.23 10.83 20.82
N PHE A 327 7.22 10.34 19.60
CA PHE A 327 6.24 9.37 19.13
C PHE A 327 6.78 7.96 19.36
N TYR A 328 5.93 7.08 19.86
CA TYR A 328 6.24 5.69 20.11
C TYR A 328 5.24 4.77 19.44
N LEU A 329 5.73 3.65 18.96
CA LEU A 329 4.95 2.54 18.47
C LEU A 329 5.52 1.27 19.11
N GLY A 330 4.69 0.41 19.68
CA GLY A 330 5.16 -0.82 20.29
C GLY A 330 4.20 -1.98 20.09
N ALA A 331 4.79 -3.18 20.01
CA ALA A 331 4.09 -4.46 19.98
C ALA A 331 4.76 -5.46 20.91
N LYS A 332 3.95 -6.35 21.48
CA LYS A 332 4.38 -7.50 22.29
C LYS A 332 4.19 -8.80 21.49
N GLU A 333 4.56 -9.94 22.07
CA GLU A 333 4.21 -11.28 21.56
C GLU A 333 4.64 -11.59 20.12
N ASN A 334 5.84 -12.08 19.95
CA ASN A 334 6.39 -12.52 18.65
C ASN A 334 6.45 -11.43 17.55
N ALA A 335 6.43 -10.18 17.95
CA ALA A 335 6.65 -9.09 17.00
C ALA A 335 8.11 -9.07 16.52
N THR A 336 8.28 -8.71 15.26
CA THR A 336 9.58 -8.49 14.64
C THR A 336 9.61 -7.09 14.05
N TYR A 337 10.79 -6.53 13.80
CA TYR A 337 10.91 -5.17 13.34
C TYR A 337 12.06 -4.96 12.38
N ALA A 338 11.94 -3.94 11.55
CA ALA A 338 13.00 -3.46 10.68
C ALA A 338 12.95 -1.94 10.53
N GLN A 339 14.07 -1.37 10.08
CA GLN A 339 14.17 0.02 9.71
C GLN A 339 14.98 0.12 8.43
N GLY A 340 14.42 0.77 7.39
CA GLY A 340 15.08 0.83 6.10
C GLY A 340 14.19 1.36 4.97
N ASP A 341 14.44 0.88 3.76
CA ASP A 341 13.62 1.14 2.59
C ASP A 341 12.27 0.39 2.69
N ALA A 342 11.18 1.10 2.41
CA ALA A 342 9.84 0.55 2.54
C ALA A 342 9.58 -0.61 1.56
N ALA A 343 10.06 -0.51 0.32
CA ALA A 343 9.84 -1.54 -0.68
C ALA A 343 10.61 -2.82 -0.33
N GLU A 344 11.85 -2.70 0.16
CA GLU A 344 12.64 -3.84 0.62
C GLU A 344 11.99 -4.53 1.83
N MET A 345 11.52 -3.76 2.82
CA MET A 345 10.86 -4.32 4.00
C MET A 345 9.56 -5.04 3.65
N ARG A 346 8.73 -4.47 2.78
CA ARG A 346 7.50 -5.09 2.29
C ARG A 346 7.79 -6.37 1.51
N ALA A 347 8.79 -6.35 0.60
CA ALA A 347 9.19 -7.52 -0.17
C ALA A 347 9.65 -8.66 0.74
N HIS A 348 10.47 -8.36 1.74
CA HIS A 348 10.92 -9.34 2.72
C HIS A 348 9.74 -9.92 3.51
N PHE A 349 8.87 -9.05 4.06
CA PHE A 349 7.69 -9.50 4.81
C PHE A 349 6.75 -10.38 3.98
N MET A 350 6.54 -10.03 2.71
CA MET A 350 5.70 -10.85 1.82
C MET A 350 6.26 -12.25 1.58
N LYS A 351 7.58 -12.38 1.60
CA LYS A 351 8.27 -13.64 1.35
C LYS A 351 8.38 -14.49 2.63
N GLU A 352 8.74 -13.87 3.74
CA GLU A 352 9.11 -14.58 4.98
C GLU A 352 7.99 -14.52 6.06
N GLY A 353 7.04 -13.58 5.94
CA GLY A 353 5.98 -13.36 6.93
C GLY A 353 6.45 -12.67 8.21
N ASP A 354 7.72 -12.27 8.30
CA ASP A 354 8.30 -11.53 9.42
C ASP A 354 9.42 -10.57 8.95
N LEU A 355 10.12 -9.94 9.90
CA LEU A 355 11.21 -8.99 9.64
C LEU A 355 12.54 -9.36 10.33
N LYS A 356 12.68 -10.62 10.79
CA LYS A 356 13.79 -11.04 11.66
C LYS A 356 15.17 -10.84 11.05
N GLU A 357 15.34 -11.16 9.78
CA GLU A 357 16.63 -11.16 9.11
C GLU A 357 16.88 -9.91 8.25
N MET A 358 15.99 -8.93 8.35
CA MET A 358 16.16 -7.68 7.64
C MET A 358 17.41 -6.93 8.11
N ARG A 359 18.26 -6.56 7.15
CA ARG A 359 19.39 -5.69 7.45
C ARG A 359 18.88 -4.32 7.89
N ARG A 360 19.39 -3.81 8.99
CA ARG A 360 19.18 -2.42 9.38
C ARG A 360 19.93 -1.54 8.37
N SER A 361 19.19 -0.95 7.45
CA SER A 361 19.75 0.01 6.50
C SER A 361 20.15 1.29 7.23
N ASN A 362 21.25 1.91 6.81
CA ASN A 362 21.61 3.25 7.27
C ASN A 362 20.67 4.33 6.70
N GLU A 363 19.87 4.02 5.69
CA GLU A 363 18.79 4.88 5.20
C GLU A 363 17.55 4.73 6.09
N LYS A 364 17.50 5.49 7.16
CA LYS A 364 16.49 5.44 8.22
C LYS A 364 15.17 6.13 7.83
N ARG A 365 14.58 5.79 6.67
CA ARG A 365 13.37 6.47 6.19
C ARG A 365 12.09 5.91 6.79
N TYR A 366 11.97 4.59 6.87
CA TYR A 366 10.78 3.91 7.33
C TYR A 366 11.09 2.97 8.47
N ALA A 367 10.10 2.74 9.34
CA ALA A 367 10.16 1.74 10.39
C ALA A 367 8.93 0.84 10.29
N ALA A 368 9.11 -0.45 10.50
CA ALA A 368 8.05 -1.42 10.42
C ALA A 368 8.09 -2.41 11.58
N ILE A 369 6.90 -2.84 11.99
CA ILE A 369 6.67 -3.95 12.92
C ILE A 369 5.83 -4.99 12.20
N ALA A 370 6.19 -6.24 12.31
CA ALA A 370 5.42 -7.37 11.83
C ALA A 370 5.11 -8.33 12.97
N GLN A 371 3.90 -8.88 12.98
CA GLN A 371 3.44 -9.80 14.01
C GLN A 371 2.59 -10.92 13.40
N LYS A 372 2.84 -12.17 13.78
CA LYS A 372 1.97 -13.29 13.44
C LYS A 372 0.68 -13.21 14.26
N LEU A 373 -0.44 -13.50 13.61
CA LEU A 373 -1.76 -13.49 14.23
C LEU A 373 -2.20 -14.88 14.64
N GLU A 374 -2.77 -14.97 15.84
CA GLU A 374 -3.51 -16.15 16.25
C GLU A 374 -4.89 -16.15 15.62
N MET A 375 -5.11 -17.13 14.75
CA MET A 375 -6.39 -17.27 14.07
C MET A 375 -7.51 -17.64 15.03
N ASN A 376 -8.68 -17.05 14.83
CA ASN A 376 -9.88 -17.31 15.63
C ASN A 376 -9.69 -17.09 17.13
N SER A 377 -8.71 -16.28 17.53
CA SER A 377 -8.49 -15.92 18.93
C SER A 377 -9.73 -15.25 19.53
N GLU A 378 -10.05 -15.53 20.78
CA GLU A 378 -11.12 -14.86 21.51
C GLU A 378 -10.81 -13.37 21.76
N PHE A 379 -9.52 -13.06 21.91
CA PHE A 379 -9.05 -11.70 22.19
C PHE A 379 -8.21 -11.17 21.03
N PRO A 380 -8.37 -9.89 20.67
CA PRO A 380 -7.53 -9.27 19.66
C PRO A 380 -6.10 -9.07 20.16
N GLN A 381 -5.14 -9.26 19.25
CA GLN A 381 -3.78 -8.74 19.41
C GLN A 381 -3.78 -7.25 19.12
N HIS A 382 -2.76 -6.52 19.56
CA HIS A 382 -2.73 -5.08 19.36
C HIS A 382 -1.32 -4.48 19.35
N LEU A 383 -1.24 -3.29 18.76
CA LEU A 383 -0.14 -2.36 18.85
C LEU A 383 -0.55 -1.23 19.81
N ILE A 384 0.42 -0.66 20.51
CA ILE A 384 0.25 0.56 21.28
C ILE A 384 0.95 1.71 20.53
N VAL A 385 0.22 2.80 20.35
CA VAL A 385 0.72 4.05 19.78
C VAL A 385 0.66 5.12 20.85
N ALA A 386 1.76 5.84 21.06
CA ALA A 386 1.81 6.88 22.07
C ALA A 386 2.56 8.11 21.57
N PHE A 387 2.15 9.29 22.06
CA PHE A 387 2.90 10.52 21.88
C PHE A 387 3.15 11.15 23.26
N ASP A 388 4.39 11.04 23.75
CA ASP A 388 4.80 11.67 24.99
C ASP A 388 5.31 13.09 24.71
N GLY A 389 4.49 14.07 25.07
CA GLY A 389 4.81 15.50 24.95
C GLY A 389 5.79 16.01 25.99
N LEU A 390 6.27 15.20 26.92
CA LEU A 390 7.14 15.53 28.06
C LEU A 390 6.52 16.54 29.03
N TYR A 391 6.01 17.66 28.49
CA TYR A 391 5.33 18.72 29.21
C TYR A 391 4.07 19.15 28.48
N THR A 392 3.02 19.52 29.22
CA THR A 392 1.71 19.91 28.68
C THR A 392 1.50 21.39 28.63
N MET A 393 2.06 22.15 29.58
CA MET A 393 1.93 23.60 29.62
C MET A 393 3.04 24.24 30.47
N ALA A 394 3.33 25.49 30.21
CA ALA A 394 4.08 26.37 31.11
C ALA A 394 3.10 27.21 31.94
N TYR A 395 3.23 27.16 33.26
CA TYR A 395 2.37 27.87 34.18
C TYR A 395 3.20 28.61 35.23
N PHE A 396 3.09 29.91 35.26
CA PHE A 396 3.86 30.81 36.18
C PHE A 396 5.39 30.53 36.21
N GLY A 397 5.95 30.18 35.05
CA GLY A 397 7.39 29.93 34.93
C GLY A 397 7.82 28.49 35.24
N GLU A 398 6.89 27.62 35.56
CA GLU A 398 7.12 26.18 35.74
C GLU A 398 6.56 25.39 34.56
N ASP A 399 7.32 24.37 34.10
CA ASP A 399 6.89 23.44 33.07
C ASP A 399 6.16 22.27 33.71
N LEU A 400 4.85 22.16 33.45
CA LEU A 400 4.01 21.12 34.04
C LEU A 400 3.99 19.87 33.17
N ARG A 401 4.26 18.72 33.79
CA ARG A 401 4.14 17.40 33.19
C ARG A 401 2.67 16.98 33.00
N PRO A 402 2.38 16.05 32.08
CA PRO A 402 1.05 15.47 31.97
C PRO A 402 0.67 14.72 33.25
N TYR A 403 -0.62 14.65 33.57
CA TYR A 403 -1.12 14.09 34.83
C TYR A 403 -0.66 12.65 35.08
N TRP A 404 -0.61 11.81 34.05
CA TRP A 404 -0.17 10.43 34.15
C TRP A 404 1.29 10.29 34.65
N ASN A 405 2.11 11.30 34.45
CA ASN A 405 3.52 11.35 34.87
C ASN A 405 3.87 12.67 35.60
N LYS A 406 2.92 13.16 36.39
CA LYS A 406 3.06 14.45 37.09
C LYS A 406 4.30 14.53 37.98
N ASP A 407 4.68 13.39 38.57
CA ASP A 407 5.83 13.29 39.47
C ASP A 407 7.16 13.06 38.71
N GLY A 408 7.10 12.78 37.39
CA GLY A 408 8.26 12.57 36.53
C GLY A 408 8.97 11.24 36.74
N GLU A 409 8.38 10.31 37.49
CA GLU A 409 8.99 9.02 37.87
C GLU A 409 8.64 7.89 36.88
N LYS A 410 7.57 8.02 36.08
CA LYS A 410 7.13 7.00 35.14
C LYS A 410 7.94 7.06 33.85
N THR A 411 8.29 5.89 33.32
CA THR A 411 8.91 5.71 32.00
C THR A 411 7.87 5.31 30.98
N ILE A 412 8.21 5.46 29.68
CA ILE A 412 7.31 5.07 28.61
C ILE A 412 7.12 3.54 28.55
N GLU A 413 8.18 2.77 28.85
CA GLU A 413 8.10 1.31 28.90
C GLU A 413 7.19 0.85 30.05
N GLY A 414 7.32 1.49 31.23
CA GLY A 414 6.40 1.25 32.35
C GLY A 414 4.96 1.61 32.00
N LEU A 415 4.74 2.69 31.24
CA LEU A 415 3.41 3.04 30.75
C LEU A 415 2.84 1.97 29.81
N TYR A 416 3.67 1.40 28.92
CA TYR A 416 3.24 0.32 28.01
C TYR A 416 2.87 -0.94 28.80
N GLU A 417 3.65 -1.33 29.80
CA GLU A 417 3.32 -2.45 30.69
C GLU A 417 2.01 -2.22 31.46
N ASP A 418 1.79 -1.02 31.96
CA ASP A 418 0.56 -0.68 32.65
C ASP A 418 -0.64 -0.63 31.69
N ALA A 419 -0.45 -0.11 30.48
CA ALA A 419 -1.47 -0.08 29.45
C ALA A 419 -1.88 -1.50 29.02
N GLU A 420 -0.91 -2.42 28.88
CA GLU A 420 -1.14 -3.84 28.60
C GLU A 420 -1.97 -4.53 29.70
N LYS A 421 -1.58 -4.35 30.95
CA LYS A 421 -2.30 -4.97 32.08
C LYS A 421 -3.76 -4.60 32.15
N VAL A 422 -4.10 -3.35 31.80
CA VAL A 422 -5.48 -2.84 31.85
C VAL A 422 -6.17 -2.83 30.48
N TYR A 423 -5.56 -3.39 29.42
CA TYR A 423 -6.10 -3.35 28.06
C TYR A 423 -7.56 -3.82 27.98
N LYS A 424 -7.86 -5.02 28.49
CA LYS A 424 -9.22 -5.59 28.45
C LYS A 424 -10.25 -4.71 29.17
N GLU A 425 -9.88 -4.19 30.34
CA GLU A 425 -10.73 -3.29 31.10
C GLU A 425 -10.96 -1.98 30.38
N THR A 426 -9.90 -1.41 29.77
CA THR A 426 -9.97 -0.17 28.97
C THR A 426 -10.89 -0.35 27.77
N MET A 427 -10.77 -1.46 27.03
CA MET A 427 -11.67 -1.75 25.90
C MET A 427 -13.14 -1.86 26.33
N ALA A 428 -13.40 -2.53 27.46
CA ALA A 428 -14.74 -2.65 28.01
C ALA A 428 -15.32 -1.28 28.44
N LYS A 429 -14.52 -0.43 29.06
CA LYS A 429 -14.91 0.95 29.43
C LYS A 429 -15.22 1.79 28.20
N CYS A 430 -14.39 1.75 27.16
CA CYS A 430 -14.62 2.45 25.89
C CYS A 430 -15.92 1.99 25.25
N TYR A 431 -16.13 0.69 25.11
CA TYR A 431 -17.37 0.15 24.55
C TYR A 431 -18.61 0.57 25.34
N ALA A 432 -18.56 0.54 26.67
CA ALA A 432 -19.67 0.97 27.52
C ALA A 432 -19.97 2.46 27.37
N PHE A 433 -18.91 3.29 27.30
CA PHE A 433 -19.04 4.73 27.09
C PHE A 433 -19.66 5.04 25.72
N ASP A 434 -19.14 4.46 24.65
CA ASP A 434 -19.61 4.66 23.28
C ASP A 434 -21.08 4.29 23.14
N ARG A 435 -21.46 3.11 23.66
CA ARG A 435 -22.85 2.66 23.67
C ARG A 435 -23.77 3.63 24.43
N HIS A 436 -23.36 4.05 25.63
CA HIS A 436 -24.16 4.95 26.45
C HIS A 436 -24.32 6.32 25.77
N LEU A 437 -23.25 6.84 25.18
CA LEU A 437 -23.29 8.11 24.43
C LEU A 437 -24.24 8.02 23.23
N MET A 438 -24.16 6.96 22.45
CA MET A 438 -25.02 6.71 21.30
C MET A 438 -26.49 6.56 21.71
N GLU A 439 -26.80 5.78 22.76
CA GLU A 439 -28.15 5.62 23.30
C GLU A 439 -28.74 6.95 23.75
N ASN A 440 -27.96 7.79 24.44
CA ASN A 440 -28.40 9.11 24.89
C ASN A 440 -28.63 10.07 23.70
N ALA A 441 -27.73 10.10 22.73
CA ALA A 441 -27.86 10.93 21.54
C ALA A 441 -29.12 10.52 20.72
N CYS A 442 -29.34 9.22 20.51
CA CYS A 442 -30.54 8.70 19.86
C CYS A 442 -31.80 9.11 20.58
N ARG A 443 -31.83 9.07 21.92
CA ARG A 443 -32.99 9.45 22.73
C ARG A 443 -33.31 10.95 22.61
N VAL A 444 -32.26 11.81 22.48
CA VAL A 444 -32.44 13.28 22.41
C VAL A 444 -32.82 13.75 21.01
N GLY A 445 -32.13 13.26 19.98
CA GLY A 445 -32.24 13.80 18.62
C GLY A 445 -32.52 12.75 17.53
N GLY A 446 -32.66 11.49 17.90
CA GLY A 446 -32.86 10.39 16.95
C GLY A 446 -31.51 9.90 16.37
N LYS A 447 -31.63 8.91 15.48
CA LYS A 447 -30.46 8.21 14.91
C LYS A 447 -29.55 9.14 14.07
N GLU A 448 -30.15 9.98 13.22
CA GLU A 448 -29.41 10.95 12.39
C GLU A 448 -28.61 11.98 13.19
N TYR A 449 -29.07 12.30 14.39
CA TYR A 449 -28.36 13.18 15.32
C TYR A 449 -27.23 12.44 16.04
N ALA A 450 -27.39 11.15 16.27
CA ALA A 450 -26.42 10.34 16.99
C ALA A 450 -25.22 9.95 16.10
N GLU A 451 -25.46 9.73 14.80
CA GLU A 451 -24.44 9.48 13.77
C GLU A 451 -23.78 10.78 13.29
#